data_9d65df9d7b490e1deba1825a979747f9
#
_entry.id   9d65df9d7b490e1deba1825a979747f9
#
_cell.length_a   1.000
_cell.length_b   1.000
_cell.length_c   1.000
_cell.angle_alpha   90.00
_cell.angle_beta   90.00
_cell.angle_gamma   90.00
#
_symmetry.space_group_name_H-M   'P 1'
#
loop_
_entity.id
_entity.type
_entity.pdbx_description
1 polymer ?
#
loop_
_entity_poly.entity_id
_entity_poly.type
_entity_poly.pdbx_seq_one_letter_code
_entity_poly.pdbx_strand_id
1 'polypeptide(L)'
;IRENFRKMMTEMLPEDCTVAFSGHGASQASGVEIGHPMFEPARQALSDEWQVPAAYIGCGGSIPIAGHFQKILGTEPMLIGFGKDDDQIHSPNEKYDMESFHKGIRSWARILDALT
;
A
#
# COMPACT_ATOMS: atom_id res chain seq x y z
N ILE A 1 -18.29 6.25 -7.66
CA ILE A 1 -17.30 7.06 -8.40
C ILE A 1 -17.26 6.62 -9.88
N ARG A 2 -17.00 5.35 -10.20
CA ARG A 2 -16.84 4.85 -11.58
C ARG A 2 -18.01 5.21 -12.50
N GLU A 3 -19.23 4.97 -12.05
CA GLU A 3 -20.46 5.24 -12.83
C GLU A 3 -20.63 6.74 -13.10
N ASN A 4 -20.44 7.56 -12.07
CA ASN A 4 -20.53 9.01 -12.20
C ASN A 4 -19.44 9.57 -13.15
N PHE A 5 -18.23 9.02 -13.07
CA PHE A 5 -17.15 9.39 -13.99
C PHE A 5 -17.50 9.04 -15.44
N ARG A 6 -17.98 7.82 -15.68
CA ARG A 6 -18.39 7.38 -17.03
C ARG A 6 -19.51 8.26 -17.59
N LYS A 7 -20.52 8.52 -16.77
CA LYS A 7 -21.64 9.39 -17.15
C LYS A 7 -21.13 10.78 -17.54
N MET A 8 -20.35 11.40 -16.66
CA MET A 8 -19.80 12.74 -16.91
C MET A 8 -18.96 12.78 -18.20
N MET A 9 -18.06 11.81 -18.38
CA MET A 9 -17.24 11.74 -19.59
C MET A 9 -18.07 11.57 -20.87
N THR A 10 -19.12 10.76 -20.82
CA THR A 10 -20.03 10.57 -21.96
C THR A 10 -20.83 11.83 -22.29
N GLU A 11 -21.30 12.53 -21.24
CA GLU A 11 -22.06 13.79 -21.39
C GLU A 11 -21.23 14.98 -21.90
N MET A 12 -19.91 14.95 -21.67
CA MET A 12 -18.99 16.00 -22.11
C MET A 12 -18.37 15.75 -23.49
N LEU A 13 -18.66 14.60 -24.11
CA LEU A 13 -18.10 14.28 -25.42
C LEU A 13 -18.70 15.14 -26.52
N PRO A 14 -17.88 15.65 -27.45
CA PRO A 14 -18.36 16.21 -28.72
C PRO A 14 -19.17 15.19 -29.53
N GLU A 15 -20.10 15.66 -30.36
CA GLU A 15 -21.00 14.79 -31.13
C GLU A 15 -20.29 13.85 -32.11
N ASP A 16 -19.09 14.22 -32.54
CA ASP A 16 -18.25 13.46 -33.47
C ASP A 16 -17.27 12.51 -32.78
N CYS A 17 -17.31 12.43 -31.44
CA CYS A 17 -16.41 11.60 -30.66
C CYS A 17 -17.14 10.43 -29.99
N THR A 18 -16.39 9.35 -29.77
CA THR A 18 -16.86 8.20 -28.97
C THR A 18 -15.85 7.87 -27.86
N VAL A 19 -16.32 7.33 -26.75
CA VAL A 19 -15.47 6.87 -25.65
C VAL A 19 -15.72 5.40 -25.33
N ALA A 20 -14.64 4.65 -25.19
CA ALA A 20 -14.68 3.30 -24.66
C ALA A 20 -14.03 3.24 -23.29
N PHE A 21 -14.69 2.61 -22.34
CA PHE A 21 -14.17 2.46 -20.97
C PHE A 21 -13.72 1.02 -20.75
N SER A 22 -12.46 0.83 -20.49
CA SER A 22 -11.90 -0.44 -19.99
C SER A 22 -11.47 -0.27 -18.53
N GLY A 23 -11.40 -1.37 -17.81
CA GLY A 23 -10.98 -1.33 -16.40
C GLY A 23 -10.44 -2.65 -15.92
N HIS A 24 -9.44 -2.60 -15.06
CA HIS A 24 -8.75 -3.77 -14.52
C HIS A 24 -9.22 -4.19 -13.12
N GLY A 25 -10.41 -3.81 -12.74
CA GLY A 25 -10.97 -4.07 -11.43
C GLY A 25 -11.13 -2.81 -10.59
N ALA A 26 -11.67 -2.97 -9.42
CA ALA A 26 -11.81 -1.93 -8.41
C ALA A 26 -11.92 -2.56 -7.03
N SER A 27 -11.35 -1.91 -6.04
CA SER A 27 -11.53 -2.23 -4.64
C SER A 27 -12.01 -1.00 -3.89
N GLN A 28 -12.63 -1.21 -2.75
CA GLN A 28 -12.92 -0.12 -1.82
C GLN A 28 -11.63 0.33 -1.15
N ALA A 29 -11.57 1.59 -0.77
CA ALA A 29 -10.51 2.05 0.11
C ALA A 29 -10.58 1.30 1.45
N SER A 30 -9.45 0.95 2.01
CA SER A 30 -9.34 0.39 3.35
C SER A 30 -8.63 1.39 4.26
N GLY A 31 -9.16 1.57 5.46
CA GLY A 31 -8.51 2.28 6.54
C GLY A 31 -7.95 1.28 7.53
N VAL A 32 -6.86 1.61 8.18
CA VAL A 32 -6.21 0.77 9.18
C VAL A 32 -6.26 1.49 10.52
N GLU A 33 -6.64 0.78 11.57
CA GLU A 33 -6.64 1.32 12.93
C GLU A 33 -5.22 1.28 13.50
N ILE A 34 -4.48 2.38 13.31
CA ILE A 34 -3.08 2.49 13.77
C ILE A 34 -2.88 2.39 15.29
N GLY A 35 -3.96 2.49 16.07
CA GLY A 35 -3.96 2.26 17.52
C GLY A 35 -4.01 0.78 17.94
N HIS A 36 -4.12 -0.15 16.98
CA HIS A 36 -4.14 -1.57 17.28
C HIS A 36 -2.83 -2.02 17.96
N PRO A 37 -2.89 -2.87 19.01
CA PRO A 37 -1.72 -3.22 19.84
C PRO A 37 -0.50 -3.76 19.10
N MET A 38 -0.70 -4.38 17.93
CA MET A 38 0.38 -4.95 17.12
C MET A 38 1.24 -3.91 16.40
N PHE A 39 0.75 -2.68 16.23
CA PHE A 39 1.46 -1.69 15.41
C PHE A 39 2.67 -1.10 16.11
N GLU A 40 2.58 -0.81 17.40
CA GLU A 40 3.68 -0.17 18.11
C GLU A 40 4.90 -1.10 18.29
N PRO A 41 4.77 -2.39 18.67
CA PRO A 41 5.89 -3.32 18.67
C PRO A 41 6.57 -3.45 17.30
N ALA A 42 5.80 -3.54 16.23
CA ALA A 42 6.34 -3.61 14.87
C ALA A 42 7.06 -2.31 14.47
N ARG A 43 6.50 -1.14 14.80
CA ARG A 43 7.12 0.15 14.56
C ARG A 43 8.46 0.29 15.30
N GLN A 44 8.51 -0.18 16.55
CA GLN A 44 9.74 -0.17 17.34
C GLN A 44 10.80 -1.11 16.73
N ALA A 45 10.42 -2.32 16.35
CA ALA A 45 11.31 -3.29 15.69
C ALA A 45 11.92 -2.74 14.40
N LEU A 46 11.11 -2.03 13.59
CA LEU A 46 11.58 -1.30 12.41
C LEU A 46 12.57 -0.20 12.79
N SER A 47 12.23 0.62 13.76
CA SER A 47 13.07 1.74 14.20
C SER A 47 14.43 1.25 14.68
N ASP A 48 14.47 0.13 15.41
CA ASP A 48 15.69 -0.48 15.93
C ASP A 48 16.57 -1.03 14.80
N GLU A 49 16.00 -1.64 13.76
CA GLU A 49 16.78 -2.14 12.63
C GLU A 49 17.33 -0.99 11.77
N TRP A 50 16.52 0.04 11.55
CA TRP A 50 16.87 1.13 10.64
C TRP A 50 17.62 2.27 11.32
N GLN A 51 17.67 2.30 12.66
CA GLN A 51 18.30 3.35 13.48
C GLN A 51 17.71 4.74 13.21
N VAL A 52 16.46 4.77 12.74
CA VAL A 52 15.64 5.97 12.57
C VAL A 52 14.20 5.63 12.95
N PRO A 53 13.42 6.57 13.48
CA PRO A 53 12.04 6.31 13.82
C PRO A 53 11.20 5.90 12.61
N ALA A 54 10.58 4.74 12.65
CA ALA A 54 9.62 4.33 11.65
C ALA A 54 8.34 5.18 11.77
N ALA A 55 7.81 5.61 10.63
CA ALA A 55 6.65 6.48 10.56
C ALA A 55 5.44 5.77 9.94
N TYR A 56 4.25 6.14 10.39
CA TYR A 56 3.02 5.80 9.69
C TYR A 56 2.80 6.80 8.57
N ILE A 57 2.60 6.31 7.38
CA ILE A 57 2.35 7.15 6.20
C ILE A 57 1.03 6.76 5.53
N GLY A 58 0.29 7.75 5.05
CA GLY A 58 -0.82 7.51 4.15
C GLY A 58 -0.30 7.11 2.77
N CYS A 59 -0.83 6.03 2.22
CA CYS A 59 -0.44 5.56 0.90
C CYS A 59 -1.66 5.51 -0.02
N GLY A 60 -1.56 6.15 -1.17
CA GLY A 60 -2.57 6.09 -2.24
C GLY A 60 -2.45 4.84 -3.13
N GLY A 61 -1.50 3.96 -2.84
CA GLY A 61 -1.30 2.71 -3.55
C GLY A 61 -2.46 1.73 -3.37
N SER A 62 -2.55 0.77 -4.28
CA SER A 62 -3.63 -0.21 -4.32
C SER A 62 -3.09 -1.60 -4.02
N ILE A 63 -3.45 -2.13 -2.85
CA ILE A 63 -3.25 -3.53 -2.47
C ILE A 63 -4.63 -4.11 -2.09
N PRO A 64 -5.46 -4.48 -3.08
CA PRO A 64 -6.85 -4.84 -2.85
C PRO A 64 -7.05 -5.97 -1.85
N ILE A 65 -6.11 -6.91 -1.78
CA ILE A 65 -6.19 -8.07 -0.88
C ILE A 65 -6.14 -7.67 0.61
N ALA A 66 -5.49 -6.56 0.96
CA ALA A 66 -5.42 -6.08 2.33
C ALA A 66 -6.82 -5.80 2.91
N GLY A 67 -7.66 -5.08 2.14
CA GLY A 67 -9.06 -4.83 2.52
C GLY A 67 -9.91 -6.10 2.57
N HIS A 68 -9.60 -7.11 1.77
CA HIS A 68 -10.27 -8.42 1.85
C HIS A 68 -9.86 -9.18 3.12
N PHE A 69 -8.59 -9.19 3.49
CA PHE A 69 -8.14 -9.81 4.74
C PHE A 69 -8.78 -9.14 5.95
N GLN A 70 -8.80 -7.81 6.00
CA GLN A 70 -9.47 -7.07 7.06
C GLN A 70 -10.94 -7.48 7.19
N LYS A 71 -11.66 -7.52 6.08
CA LYS A 71 -13.09 -7.82 6.06
C LYS A 71 -13.42 -9.28 6.37
N ILE A 72 -12.65 -10.22 5.84
CA ILE A 72 -12.97 -11.66 5.93
C ILE A 72 -12.39 -12.27 7.20
N LEU A 73 -11.17 -11.88 7.57
CA LEU A 73 -10.46 -12.44 8.72
C LEU A 73 -10.68 -11.64 10.01
N GLY A 74 -11.23 -10.42 9.90
CA GLY A 74 -11.40 -9.54 11.06
C GLY A 74 -10.07 -9.11 11.67
N THR A 75 -9.02 -8.99 10.85
CA THR A 75 -7.66 -8.61 11.28
C THR A 75 -7.25 -7.29 10.67
N GLU A 76 -6.41 -6.53 11.38
CA GLU A 76 -5.82 -5.31 10.85
C GLU A 76 -4.58 -5.64 10.00
N PRO A 77 -4.58 -5.32 8.69
CA PRO A 77 -3.41 -5.55 7.85
C PRO A 77 -2.34 -4.52 8.11
N MET A 78 -1.12 -4.97 8.37
CA MET A 78 0.04 -4.10 8.50
C MET A 78 0.83 -4.11 7.20
N LEU A 79 0.83 -2.98 6.49
CA LEU A 79 1.57 -2.82 5.25
C LEU A 79 2.92 -2.19 5.56
N ILE A 80 3.99 -2.90 5.25
CA ILE A 80 5.37 -2.48 5.53
C ILE A 80 6.14 -2.43 4.23
N GLY A 81 6.72 -1.28 3.91
CA GLY A 81 7.50 -1.07 2.70
C GLY A 81 8.92 -0.61 3.00
N PHE A 82 9.85 -1.02 2.15
CA PHE A 82 11.28 -0.69 2.22
C PHE A 82 11.79 -0.03 0.93
N GLY A 83 10.87 0.36 0.05
CA GLY A 83 11.19 1.07 -1.18
C GLY A 83 11.70 2.48 -0.92
N LYS A 84 12.51 3.00 -1.83
CA LYS A 84 13.02 4.37 -1.85
C LYS A 84 12.34 5.16 -2.97
N ASP A 85 12.33 6.47 -2.84
CA ASP A 85 11.71 7.37 -3.83
C ASP A 85 12.35 7.25 -5.22
N ASP A 86 13.64 6.88 -5.27
CA ASP A 86 14.40 6.71 -6.51
C ASP A 86 14.34 5.29 -7.10
N ASP A 87 13.56 4.39 -6.52
CA ASP A 87 13.40 3.01 -7.01
C ASP A 87 12.64 2.91 -8.34
N GLN A 88 12.01 3.99 -8.79
CA GLN A 88 11.26 4.07 -10.04
C GLN A 88 10.19 2.98 -10.17
N ILE A 89 9.46 2.71 -9.09
CA ILE A 89 8.44 1.66 -9.02
C ILE A 89 7.43 1.80 -10.16
N HIS A 90 7.17 0.71 -10.88
CA HIS A 90 6.31 0.64 -12.06
C HIS A 90 6.80 1.44 -13.27
N SER A 91 8.09 1.74 -13.36
CA SER A 91 8.68 2.45 -14.49
C SER A 91 9.87 1.70 -15.08
N PRO A 92 10.34 2.10 -16.29
CA PRO A 92 11.57 1.55 -16.85
C PRO A 92 12.76 1.76 -15.90
N ASN A 93 13.64 0.77 -15.83
CA ASN A 93 14.81 0.73 -14.94
C ASN A 93 14.45 0.73 -13.45
N GLU A 94 13.30 0.18 -13.10
CA GLU A 94 12.97 -0.10 -11.70
C GLU A 94 14.10 -0.86 -11.03
N LYS A 95 14.49 -0.40 -9.85
CA LYS A 95 15.53 -1.02 -9.03
C LYS A 95 15.02 -1.34 -7.63
N TYR A 96 15.73 -2.17 -6.93
CA TYR A 96 15.57 -2.37 -5.50
C TYR A 96 16.92 -2.26 -4.81
N ASP A 97 16.99 -1.46 -3.78
CA ASP A 97 18.23 -1.21 -3.06
C ASP A 97 18.63 -2.43 -2.23
N MET A 98 19.90 -2.89 -2.38
CA MET A 98 20.39 -4.08 -1.69
C MET A 98 20.49 -3.90 -0.16
N GLU A 99 20.74 -2.69 0.31
CA GLU A 99 20.69 -2.40 1.75
C GLU A 99 19.24 -2.53 2.26
N SER A 100 18.28 -1.98 1.52
CA SER A 100 16.85 -2.12 1.81
C SER A 100 16.42 -3.59 1.83
N PHE A 101 16.93 -4.39 0.89
CA PHE A 101 16.67 -5.82 0.85
C PHE A 101 17.16 -6.55 2.12
N HIS A 102 18.41 -6.35 2.49
CA HIS A 102 18.98 -7.01 3.66
C HIS A 102 18.38 -6.50 4.98
N LYS A 103 18.16 -5.20 5.11
CA LYS A 103 17.49 -4.63 6.28
C LYS A 103 16.02 -5.08 6.35
N GLY A 104 15.35 -5.18 5.21
CA GLY A 104 13.98 -5.68 5.13
C GLY A 104 13.84 -7.10 5.67
N ILE A 105 14.76 -8.01 5.32
CA ILE A 105 14.78 -9.38 5.86
C ILE A 105 14.91 -9.36 7.39
N ARG A 106 15.86 -8.59 7.93
CA ARG A 106 16.05 -8.50 9.39
C ARG A 106 14.87 -7.81 10.08
N SER A 107 14.28 -6.81 9.43
CA SER A 107 13.06 -6.16 9.94
C SER A 107 11.93 -7.14 10.13
N TRP A 108 11.68 -8.00 9.15
CA TRP A 108 10.65 -9.04 9.27
C TRP A 108 10.91 -10.01 10.42
N ALA A 109 12.17 -10.46 10.58
CA ALA A 109 12.53 -11.33 11.69
C ALA A 109 12.27 -10.67 13.05
N ARG A 110 12.65 -9.40 13.20
CA ARG A 110 12.41 -8.62 14.44
C ARG A 110 10.93 -8.36 14.70
N ILE A 111 10.16 -8.06 13.66
CA ILE A 111 8.72 -7.84 13.79
C ILE A 111 8.02 -9.11 14.26
N LEU A 112 8.32 -10.24 13.63
CA LEU A 112 7.73 -11.53 14.02
C LEU A 112 8.09 -11.90 15.47
N ASP A 113 9.32 -11.67 15.89
CA ASP A 113 9.76 -11.88 17.28
C ASP A 113 9.02 -10.95 18.26
N ALA A 114 8.82 -9.69 17.89
CA ALA A 114 8.13 -8.71 18.73
C ALA A 114 6.61 -8.94 18.86
N LEU A 115 6.03 -9.77 17.98
CA LEU A 115 4.60 -10.08 17.96
C LEU A 115 4.26 -11.45 18.56
N THR A 116 5.25 -12.23 18.98
CA THR A 116 5.08 -13.53 19.65
C THR A 116 5.16 -13.40 21.15
#